data_31e1099b6ade85693a58b2b816a5c828
#
_entry.id   31e1099b6ade85693a58b2b816a5c828
#
_cell.length_a   1.000
_cell.length_b   1.000
_cell.length_c   1.000
_cell.angle_alpha   90.00
_cell.angle_beta   90.00
_cell.angle_gamma   90.00
#
_symmetry.space_group_name_H-M   'P 1'
#
loop_
_entity.id
_entity.type
_entity.pdbx_description
1 polymer ?
#
loop_
_entity_poly.entity_id
_entity_poly.type
_entity_poly.pdbx_seq_one_letter_code
_entity_poly.pdbx_strand_id
1 'polypeptide(L)'
;MDYVIHGSTTAINTLIERKGARTALVVTRGTRDVYAIGRGNRPEAYNIFFHRARPLVPRHLTFEVDERVMASGEILEPLAARQIEDLSHVLKKEKIEAVAVCFLHSYTNPAHERLTGTVLHKELKGRYISLSHEILREYREYERISTTVVNAYIGPTVGSYVGNLESSLKKIGFRGDLSIMRSNGGVMAPNVAISRPVAMMESGPVGGIIASAIVGQPLGYENVISVD
;
A
#
# COMPACT_ATOMS: atom_id res chain seq x y z
N MET A 1 26.38 -12.86 14.66
CA MET A 1 25.10 -12.10 14.70
C MET A 1 24.12 -12.87 13.86
N ASP A 2 23.01 -13.32 14.49
CA ASP A 2 22.08 -14.26 13.86
C ASP A 2 20.84 -13.56 13.31
N TYR A 3 20.52 -12.36 13.85
CA TYR A 3 19.36 -11.58 13.49
C TYR A 3 19.69 -10.09 13.34
N VAL A 4 19.06 -9.46 12.34
CA VAL A 4 18.95 -8.00 12.20
C VAL A 4 17.47 -7.65 12.11
N ILE A 5 16.99 -6.83 13.04
CA ILE A 5 15.64 -6.26 12.99
C ILE A 5 15.79 -4.79 12.59
N HIS A 6 15.11 -4.39 11.52
CA HIS A 6 15.27 -3.06 10.95
C HIS A 6 13.94 -2.32 10.89
N GLY A 7 13.86 -1.18 11.57
CA GLY A 7 12.79 -0.17 11.42
C GLY A 7 13.25 0.93 10.48
N SER A 8 12.32 1.57 9.77
CA SER A 8 12.64 2.61 8.79
C SER A 8 11.51 3.61 8.65
N THR A 9 11.86 4.87 8.44
CA THR A 9 10.94 5.97 8.11
C THR A 9 10.79 6.17 6.59
N THR A 10 11.43 5.36 5.75
CA THR A 10 11.40 5.51 4.29
C THR A 10 9.98 5.53 3.72
N ALA A 11 9.10 4.67 4.23
CA ALA A 11 7.71 4.59 3.77
C ALA A 11 6.93 5.87 4.07
N ILE A 12 6.97 6.34 5.34
CA ILE A 12 6.26 7.54 5.76
C ILE A 12 6.85 8.81 5.12
N ASN A 13 8.17 8.91 4.99
CA ASN A 13 8.83 10.05 4.35
C ASN A 13 8.46 10.13 2.86
N THR A 14 8.42 8.99 2.14
CA THR A 14 7.97 8.95 0.73
C THR A 14 6.56 9.51 0.59
N LEU A 15 5.67 9.22 1.54
CA LEU A 15 4.28 9.70 1.55
C LEU A 15 4.20 11.20 1.86
N ILE A 16 4.86 11.66 2.94
CA ILE A 16 4.84 13.06 3.40
C ILE A 16 5.45 14.00 2.35
N GLU A 17 6.60 13.61 1.80
CA GLU A 17 7.31 14.38 0.77
C GLU A 17 6.66 14.27 -0.61
N ARG A 18 5.64 13.42 -0.77
CA ARG A 18 4.96 13.16 -2.04
C ARG A 18 5.91 12.74 -3.18
N LYS A 19 6.92 11.93 -2.85
CA LYS A 19 7.94 11.42 -3.79
C LYS A 19 7.71 9.96 -4.19
N GLY A 20 6.49 9.44 -4.05
CA GLY A 20 6.16 8.09 -4.46
C GLY A 20 5.96 7.93 -5.97
N ALA A 21 5.70 6.71 -6.38
CA ALA A 21 5.52 6.33 -7.77
C ALA A 21 4.30 6.99 -8.43
N ARG A 22 4.38 7.27 -9.74
CA ARG A 22 3.21 7.67 -10.54
C ARG A 22 2.21 6.51 -10.57
N THR A 23 1.15 6.65 -9.79
CA THR A 23 0.22 5.57 -9.49
C THR A 23 -1.11 5.76 -10.22
N ALA A 24 -1.66 4.67 -10.77
CA ALA A 24 -3.04 4.58 -11.24
C ALA A 24 -3.90 3.79 -10.25
N LEU A 25 -5.19 4.11 -10.22
CA LEU A 25 -6.21 3.37 -9.46
C LEU A 25 -7.20 2.73 -10.43
N VAL A 26 -7.47 1.44 -10.27
CA VAL A 26 -8.45 0.68 -11.04
C VAL A 26 -9.57 0.23 -10.11
N VAL A 27 -10.80 0.58 -10.45
CA VAL A 27 -11.98 0.37 -9.61
C VAL A 27 -13.15 -0.18 -10.42
N THR A 28 -14.14 -0.73 -9.73
CA THR A 28 -15.44 -1.12 -10.30
C THR A 28 -16.15 0.10 -10.89
N ARG A 29 -16.79 -0.05 -12.06
CA ARG A 29 -17.62 1.01 -12.67
C ARG A 29 -18.63 1.58 -11.68
N GLY A 30 -18.74 2.93 -11.66
CA GLY A 30 -19.60 3.69 -10.76
C GLY A 30 -18.95 4.05 -9.42
N THR A 31 -17.68 3.65 -9.17
CA THR A 31 -16.98 3.95 -7.91
C THR A 31 -15.77 4.85 -8.06
N ARG A 32 -15.58 5.44 -9.25
CA ARG A 32 -14.43 6.28 -9.59
C ARG A 32 -14.15 7.42 -8.61
N ASP A 33 -15.20 8.02 -8.09
CA ASP A 33 -15.10 9.21 -7.27
C ASP A 33 -15.02 8.92 -5.76
N VAL A 34 -15.16 7.65 -5.33
CA VAL A 34 -15.11 7.24 -3.92
C VAL A 34 -13.81 7.71 -3.25
N TYR A 35 -12.67 7.53 -3.92
CA TYR A 35 -11.38 7.96 -3.39
C TYR A 35 -11.28 9.49 -3.21
N ALA A 36 -11.78 10.26 -4.16
CA ALA A 36 -11.77 11.72 -4.12
C ALA A 36 -12.79 12.29 -3.10
N ILE A 37 -13.96 11.66 -2.98
CA ILE A 37 -15.02 12.04 -2.05
C ILE A 37 -14.61 11.70 -0.61
N GLY A 38 -13.91 10.58 -0.40
CA GLY A 38 -13.52 10.09 0.90
C GLY A 38 -14.74 9.75 1.76
N ARG A 39 -14.67 10.04 3.05
CA ARG A 39 -15.78 9.82 4.00
C ARG A 39 -16.89 10.86 3.91
N GLY A 40 -16.82 11.78 2.97
CA GLY A 40 -17.82 12.84 2.83
C GLY A 40 -17.79 13.92 3.91
N ASN A 41 -17.01 13.74 4.97
CA ASN A 41 -16.91 14.72 6.06
C ASN A 41 -16.28 16.03 5.60
N ARG A 42 -16.71 17.12 6.21
CA ARG A 42 -16.20 18.45 5.98
C ARG A 42 -15.85 19.06 7.35
N PRO A 43 -14.55 19.09 7.73
CA PRO A 43 -14.13 19.56 9.05
C PRO A 43 -14.60 20.98 9.37
N GLU A 44 -14.64 21.84 8.36
CA GLU A 44 -15.09 23.21 8.46
C GLU A 44 -16.35 23.40 7.60
N ALA A 45 -17.52 23.04 8.13
CA ALA A 45 -18.77 22.95 7.37
C ALA A 45 -19.16 24.26 6.66
N TYR A 46 -18.87 25.41 7.29
CA TYR A 46 -19.25 26.75 6.79
C TYR A 46 -18.10 27.48 6.06
N ASN A 47 -16.91 26.88 5.98
CA ASN A 47 -15.80 27.48 5.25
C ASN A 47 -15.94 27.20 3.75
N ILE A 48 -16.37 28.21 3.00
CA ILE A 48 -16.52 28.12 1.54
C ILE A 48 -15.18 27.97 0.79
N PHE A 49 -14.07 28.32 1.45
CA PHE A 49 -12.70 28.17 0.91
C PHE A 49 -12.03 26.86 1.34
N PHE A 50 -12.78 25.97 1.99
CA PHE A 50 -12.24 24.67 2.39
C PHE A 50 -11.84 23.85 1.15
N HIS A 51 -10.59 23.43 1.12
CA HIS A 51 -10.06 22.52 0.10
C HIS A 51 -9.61 21.21 0.77
N ARG A 52 -10.03 20.08 0.19
CA ARG A 52 -9.52 18.78 0.59
C ARG A 52 -8.05 18.64 0.25
N ALA A 53 -7.33 17.82 1.01
CA ALA A 53 -5.98 17.45 0.68
C ALA A 53 -5.93 16.83 -0.73
N ARG A 54 -4.93 17.21 -1.52
CA ARG A 54 -4.74 16.69 -2.86
C ARG A 54 -4.54 15.17 -2.81
N PRO A 55 -5.35 14.36 -3.51
CA PRO A 55 -5.21 12.91 -3.48
C PRO A 55 -3.88 12.48 -4.10
N LEU A 56 -3.38 11.29 -3.71
CA LEU A 56 -2.15 10.71 -4.28
C LEU A 56 -2.36 10.29 -5.74
N VAL A 57 -3.55 9.76 -6.03
CA VAL A 57 -3.98 9.43 -7.40
C VAL A 57 -5.02 10.46 -7.83
N PRO A 58 -4.71 11.30 -8.83
CA PRO A 58 -5.69 12.25 -9.35
C PRO A 58 -6.79 11.53 -10.14
N ARG A 59 -7.96 12.17 -10.25
CA ARG A 59 -9.15 11.57 -10.87
C ARG A 59 -8.92 11.05 -12.30
N HIS A 60 -8.07 11.71 -13.10
CA HIS A 60 -7.78 11.28 -14.47
C HIS A 60 -6.93 10.00 -14.56
N LEU A 61 -6.27 9.61 -13.46
CA LEU A 61 -5.56 8.33 -13.32
C LEU A 61 -6.36 7.29 -12.54
N THR A 62 -7.66 7.52 -12.32
CA THR A 62 -8.60 6.55 -11.79
C THR A 62 -9.42 5.97 -12.94
N PHE A 63 -9.30 4.68 -13.18
CA PHE A 63 -9.91 3.94 -14.28
C PHE A 63 -10.98 3.00 -13.78
N GLU A 64 -12.07 2.92 -14.51
CA GLU A 64 -13.19 2.02 -14.20
C GLU A 64 -13.17 0.83 -15.14
N VAL A 65 -13.56 -0.33 -14.63
CA VAL A 65 -13.76 -1.54 -15.41
C VAL A 65 -15.16 -2.10 -15.17
N ASP A 66 -15.71 -2.73 -16.21
CA ASP A 66 -17.01 -3.38 -16.14
C ASP A 66 -16.85 -4.72 -15.43
N GLU A 67 -17.24 -4.74 -14.19
CA GLU A 67 -17.28 -5.91 -13.34
C GLU A 67 -18.20 -5.62 -12.15
N ARG A 68 -18.81 -6.67 -11.58
CA ARG A 68 -19.57 -6.52 -10.34
C ARG A 68 -19.56 -7.80 -9.53
N VAL A 69 -19.06 -7.72 -8.31
CA VAL A 69 -19.23 -8.73 -7.26
C VAL A 69 -20.23 -8.19 -6.25
N MET A 70 -21.14 -9.03 -5.79
CA MET A 70 -22.12 -8.71 -4.75
C MET A 70 -21.53 -8.93 -3.35
N ALA A 71 -22.16 -8.37 -2.32
CA ALA A 71 -21.73 -8.56 -0.93
C ALA A 71 -21.76 -10.04 -0.49
N SER A 72 -22.62 -10.86 -1.13
CA SER A 72 -22.66 -12.32 -0.96
C SER A 72 -21.44 -13.05 -1.53
N GLY A 73 -20.63 -12.38 -2.36
CA GLY A 73 -19.56 -13.00 -3.15
C GLY A 73 -19.99 -13.52 -4.52
N GLU A 74 -21.27 -13.43 -4.85
CA GLU A 74 -21.78 -13.78 -6.18
C GLU A 74 -21.28 -12.80 -7.24
N ILE A 75 -20.94 -13.31 -8.42
CA ILE A 75 -20.53 -12.49 -9.56
C ILE A 75 -21.80 -12.13 -10.35
N LEU A 76 -22.18 -10.85 -10.28
CA LEU A 76 -23.30 -10.30 -11.06
C LEU A 76 -22.85 -9.94 -12.48
N GLU A 77 -21.68 -9.36 -12.63
CA GLU A 77 -21.09 -8.98 -13.93
C GLU A 77 -19.65 -9.49 -14.00
N PRO A 78 -19.37 -10.47 -14.88
CA PRO A 78 -18.04 -11.05 -14.99
C PRO A 78 -17.06 -10.08 -15.65
N LEU A 79 -15.83 -10.02 -15.13
CA LEU A 79 -14.75 -9.24 -15.71
C LEU A 79 -14.20 -9.92 -16.97
N ALA A 80 -14.18 -9.20 -18.08
CA ALA A 80 -13.51 -9.65 -19.29
C ALA A 80 -12.00 -9.29 -19.24
N ALA A 81 -11.12 -10.28 -19.37
CA ALA A 81 -9.66 -10.09 -19.34
C ALA A 81 -9.19 -9.03 -20.37
N ARG A 82 -9.84 -8.97 -21.54
CA ARG A 82 -9.55 -8.00 -22.60
C ARG A 82 -9.67 -6.54 -22.14
N GLN A 83 -10.60 -6.21 -21.25
CA GLN A 83 -10.69 -4.85 -20.70
C GLN A 83 -9.40 -4.46 -19.97
N ILE A 84 -8.77 -5.40 -19.26
CA ILE A 84 -7.52 -5.15 -18.53
C ILE A 84 -6.34 -5.08 -19.50
N GLU A 85 -6.35 -5.89 -20.57
CA GLU A 85 -5.34 -5.80 -21.64
C GLU A 85 -5.40 -4.43 -22.31
N ASP A 86 -6.59 -3.96 -22.70
CA ASP A 86 -6.79 -2.63 -23.31
C ASP A 86 -6.38 -1.51 -22.34
N LEU A 87 -6.77 -1.61 -21.08
CA LEU A 87 -6.36 -0.68 -20.02
C LEU A 87 -4.84 -0.63 -19.87
N SER A 88 -4.15 -1.78 -19.97
CA SER A 88 -2.70 -1.85 -19.84
C SER A 88 -1.97 -0.97 -20.86
N HIS A 89 -2.51 -0.82 -22.08
CA HIS A 89 -1.96 0.06 -23.10
C HIS A 89 -2.09 1.54 -22.69
N VAL A 90 -3.21 1.91 -22.08
CA VAL A 90 -3.42 3.26 -21.54
C VAL A 90 -2.43 3.54 -20.41
N LEU A 91 -2.28 2.60 -19.47
CA LEU A 91 -1.35 2.71 -18.34
C LEU A 91 0.11 2.85 -18.80
N LYS A 92 0.52 2.13 -19.86
CA LYS A 92 1.85 2.28 -20.50
C LYS A 92 2.03 3.70 -21.07
N LYS A 93 1.04 4.20 -21.81
CA LYS A 93 1.04 5.55 -22.40
C LYS A 93 1.13 6.64 -21.34
N GLU A 94 0.41 6.47 -20.23
CA GLU A 94 0.44 7.36 -19.07
C GLU A 94 1.72 7.23 -18.22
N LYS A 95 2.66 6.35 -18.61
CA LYS A 95 3.91 6.09 -17.89
C LYS A 95 3.68 5.75 -16.41
N ILE A 96 2.65 4.95 -16.12
CA ILE A 96 2.32 4.50 -14.78
C ILE A 96 3.42 3.57 -14.26
N GLU A 97 3.87 3.78 -13.03
CA GLU A 97 4.91 3.01 -12.35
C GLU A 97 4.31 2.01 -11.37
N ALA A 98 3.14 2.34 -10.80
CA ALA A 98 2.43 1.48 -9.86
C ALA A 98 0.92 1.49 -10.13
N VAL A 99 0.25 0.38 -9.89
CA VAL A 99 -1.22 0.24 -10.05
C VAL A 99 -1.82 -0.27 -8.76
N ALA A 100 -2.81 0.46 -8.24
CA ALA A 100 -3.69 0.01 -7.17
C ALA A 100 -4.98 -0.52 -7.79
N VAL A 101 -5.39 -1.73 -7.43
CA VAL A 101 -6.66 -2.34 -7.87
C VAL A 101 -7.54 -2.55 -6.65
N CYS A 102 -8.75 -1.99 -6.68
CA CYS A 102 -9.69 -2.13 -5.58
C CYS A 102 -11.11 -2.25 -6.12
N PHE A 103 -11.60 -3.49 -6.23
CA PHE A 103 -12.96 -3.78 -6.69
C PHE A 103 -13.94 -3.92 -5.53
N LEU A 104 -15.21 -3.66 -5.81
CA LEU A 104 -16.27 -3.87 -4.82
C LEU A 104 -16.28 -5.32 -4.36
N HIS A 105 -16.42 -5.51 -3.05
CA HIS A 105 -16.55 -6.81 -2.38
C HIS A 105 -15.44 -7.84 -2.69
N SER A 106 -14.27 -7.41 -3.18
CA SER A 106 -13.12 -8.30 -3.42
C SER A 106 -12.56 -8.93 -2.15
N TYR A 107 -12.89 -8.38 -0.97
CA TYR A 107 -12.60 -9.01 0.33
C TYR A 107 -13.39 -10.30 0.54
N THR A 108 -14.58 -10.44 -0.06
CA THR A 108 -15.41 -11.65 -0.04
C THR A 108 -15.04 -12.58 -1.19
N ASN A 109 -14.98 -12.06 -2.43
CA ASN A 109 -14.61 -12.83 -3.61
C ASN A 109 -13.56 -12.07 -4.44
N PRO A 110 -12.28 -12.47 -4.37
CA PRO A 110 -11.18 -11.80 -5.04
C PRO A 110 -10.97 -12.24 -6.50
N ALA A 111 -11.87 -13.01 -7.11
CA ALA A 111 -11.66 -13.61 -8.45
C ALA A 111 -11.29 -12.56 -9.51
N HIS A 112 -12.00 -11.43 -9.55
CA HIS A 112 -11.75 -10.37 -10.52
C HIS A 112 -10.43 -9.63 -10.27
N GLU A 113 -10.07 -9.35 -9.01
CA GLU A 113 -8.75 -8.75 -8.70
C GLU A 113 -7.60 -9.70 -9.05
N ARG A 114 -7.76 -11.02 -8.80
CA ARG A 114 -6.76 -12.03 -9.18
C ARG A 114 -6.57 -12.08 -10.70
N LEU A 115 -7.67 -12.09 -11.46
CA LEU A 115 -7.62 -12.04 -12.92
C LEU A 115 -6.90 -10.76 -13.39
N THR A 116 -7.29 -9.61 -12.82
CA THR A 116 -6.66 -8.33 -13.12
C THR A 116 -5.16 -8.35 -12.81
N GLY A 117 -4.77 -8.84 -11.63
CA GLY A 117 -3.36 -8.98 -11.25
C GLY A 117 -2.57 -9.84 -12.23
N THR A 118 -3.13 -10.99 -12.62
CA THR A 118 -2.49 -11.89 -13.60
C THR A 118 -2.24 -11.18 -14.94
N VAL A 119 -3.23 -10.47 -15.46
CA VAL A 119 -3.11 -9.74 -16.73
C VAL A 119 -2.12 -8.59 -16.60
N LEU A 120 -2.23 -7.77 -15.53
CA LEU A 120 -1.34 -6.63 -15.34
C LEU A 120 0.12 -7.05 -15.13
N HIS A 121 0.40 -8.11 -14.38
CA HIS A 121 1.78 -8.62 -14.22
C HIS A 121 2.38 -9.09 -15.56
N LYS A 122 1.58 -9.69 -16.43
CA LYS A 122 2.00 -10.09 -17.77
C LYS A 122 2.27 -8.88 -18.66
N GLU A 123 1.35 -7.90 -18.68
CA GLU A 123 1.37 -6.76 -19.60
C GLU A 123 2.28 -5.62 -19.12
N LEU A 124 2.39 -5.40 -17.81
CA LEU A 124 3.13 -4.29 -17.19
C LEU A 124 4.38 -4.79 -16.46
N LYS A 125 5.23 -5.56 -17.14
CA LYS A 125 6.45 -6.13 -16.55
C LYS A 125 7.29 -5.05 -15.84
N GLY A 126 7.68 -5.34 -14.60
CA GLY A 126 8.50 -4.44 -13.77
C GLY A 126 7.71 -3.30 -13.11
N ARG A 127 6.40 -3.22 -13.27
CA ARG A 127 5.55 -2.26 -12.53
C ARG A 127 5.05 -2.88 -11.23
N TYR A 128 4.84 -2.04 -10.24
CA TYR A 128 4.32 -2.47 -8.95
C TYR A 128 2.79 -2.59 -9.00
N ILE A 129 2.25 -3.75 -8.69
CA ILE A 129 0.81 -4.02 -8.68
C ILE A 129 0.38 -4.31 -7.25
N SER A 130 -0.65 -3.62 -6.79
CA SER A 130 -1.22 -3.77 -5.45
C SER A 130 -2.70 -4.13 -5.57
N LEU A 131 -3.08 -5.30 -5.07
CA LEU A 131 -4.46 -5.81 -5.11
C LEU A 131 -5.08 -5.67 -3.72
N SER A 132 -6.24 -5.05 -3.62
CA SER A 132 -6.83 -4.70 -2.32
C SER A 132 -7.10 -5.91 -1.43
N HIS A 133 -7.52 -7.05 -2.01
CA HIS A 133 -7.76 -8.27 -1.23
C HIS A 133 -6.50 -8.88 -0.61
N GLU A 134 -5.31 -8.52 -1.09
CA GLU A 134 -4.04 -8.93 -0.49
C GLU A 134 -3.59 -7.98 0.61
N ILE A 135 -4.00 -6.71 0.54
CA ILE A 135 -3.56 -5.66 1.46
C ILE A 135 -4.50 -5.52 2.65
N LEU A 136 -5.81 -5.37 2.40
CA LEU A 136 -6.81 -5.12 3.44
C LEU A 136 -8.13 -5.81 3.10
N ARG A 137 -8.45 -6.91 3.82
CA ARG A 137 -9.69 -7.68 3.64
C ARG A 137 -10.80 -7.17 4.57
N GLU A 138 -11.16 -5.92 4.44
CA GLU A 138 -12.22 -5.30 5.21
C GLU A 138 -13.29 -4.73 4.29
N TYR A 139 -14.52 -4.57 4.80
CA TYR A 139 -15.55 -3.81 4.10
C TYR A 139 -15.20 -2.32 4.11
N ARG A 140 -15.94 -1.48 3.41
CA ARG A 140 -15.75 -0.03 3.20
C ARG A 140 -14.72 0.27 2.11
N GLU A 141 -15.23 0.83 1.04
CA GLU A 141 -14.49 1.04 -0.20
C GLU A 141 -13.38 2.09 -0.03
N TYR A 142 -13.67 3.20 0.68
CA TYR A 142 -12.70 4.28 0.83
C TYR A 142 -11.45 3.83 1.59
N GLU A 143 -11.62 3.15 2.72
CA GLU A 143 -10.52 2.66 3.55
C GLU A 143 -9.64 1.66 2.79
N ARG A 144 -10.28 0.76 2.04
CA ARG A 144 -9.56 -0.22 1.21
C ARG A 144 -8.82 0.46 0.06
N ILE A 145 -9.48 1.36 -0.66
CA ILE A 145 -8.86 2.14 -1.74
C ILE A 145 -7.67 2.93 -1.21
N SER A 146 -7.85 3.68 -0.12
CA SER A 146 -6.80 4.51 0.47
C SER A 146 -5.58 3.70 0.84
N THR A 147 -5.76 2.58 1.54
CA THR A 147 -4.66 1.70 1.97
C THR A 147 -3.96 1.08 0.76
N THR A 148 -4.72 0.62 -0.24
CA THR A 148 -4.16 0.01 -1.46
C THR A 148 -3.41 1.03 -2.31
N VAL A 149 -3.92 2.25 -2.42
CA VAL A 149 -3.26 3.36 -3.12
C VAL A 149 -1.95 3.72 -2.43
N VAL A 150 -1.94 3.87 -1.10
CA VAL A 150 -0.70 4.14 -0.35
C VAL A 150 0.30 3.01 -0.58
N ASN A 151 -0.14 1.75 -0.48
CA ASN A 151 0.72 0.58 -0.72
C ASN A 151 1.37 0.62 -2.12
N ALA A 152 0.59 0.89 -3.16
CA ALA A 152 1.09 1.01 -4.53
C ALA A 152 2.04 2.21 -4.70
N TYR A 153 1.69 3.35 -4.11
CA TYR A 153 2.42 4.61 -4.22
C TYR A 153 3.84 4.53 -3.64
N ILE A 154 4.00 3.91 -2.47
CA ILE A 154 5.30 3.76 -1.80
C ILE A 154 6.06 2.50 -2.21
N GLY A 155 5.37 1.54 -2.85
CA GLY A 155 5.88 0.20 -3.16
C GLY A 155 7.23 0.18 -3.86
N PRO A 156 7.43 0.88 -5.00
CA PRO A 156 8.71 0.89 -5.71
C PRO A 156 9.87 1.42 -4.88
N THR A 157 9.66 2.51 -4.11
CA THR A 157 10.68 3.10 -3.25
C THR A 157 11.10 2.16 -2.12
N VAL A 158 10.12 1.59 -1.42
CA VAL A 158 10.36 0.63 -0.33
C VAL A 158 10.99 -0.65 -0.87
N GLY A 159 10.52 -1.13 -2.02
CA GLY A 159 11.09 -2.32 -2.66
C GLY A 159 12.58 -2.16 -2.98
N SER A 160 12.96 -1.02 -3.56
CA SER A 160 14.36 -0.69 -3.83
C SER A 160 15.17 -0.55 -2.54
N TYR A 161 14.62 0.10 -1.53
CA TYR A 161 15.28 0.29 -0.25
C TYR A 161 15.58 -1.05 0.46
N VAL A 162 14.56 -1.90 0.62
CA VAL A 162 14.70 -3.21 1.29
C VAL A 162 15.63 -4.12 0.51
N GLY A 163 15.52 -4.16 -0.83
CA GLY A 163 16.41 -4.94 -1.69
C GLY A 163 17.87 -4.50 -1.59
N ASN A 164 18.15 -3.19 -1.52
CA ASN A 164 19.48 -2.65 -1.31
C ASN A 164 20.04 -2.99 0.07
N LEU A 165 19.21 -2.91 1.11
CA LEU A 165 19.59 -3.30 2.48
C LEU A 165 20.01 -4.78 2.53
N GLU A 166 19.17 -5.66 1.97
CA GLU A 166 19.46 -7.10 1.90
C GLU A 166 20.76 -7.40 1.15
N SER A 167 20.95 -6.73 0.02
CA SER A 167 22.17 -6.87 -0.79
C SER A 167 23.41 -6.35 -0.05
N SER A 168 23.30 -5.25 0.68
CA SER A 168 24.38 -4.69 1.45
C SER A 168 24.78 -5.58 2.63
N LEU A 169 23.82 -6.15 3.34
CA LEU A 169 24.08 -7.11 4.41
C LEU A 169 24.80 -8.36 3.88
N LYS A 170 24.37 -8.90 2.74
CA LYS A 170 25.04 -10.04 2.08
C LYS A 170 26.48 -9.72 1.70
N LYS A 171 26.76 -8.51 1.18
CA LYS A 171 28.10 -8.06 0.77
C LYS A 171 29.09 -7.99 1.94
N ILE A 172 28.64 -7.61 3.15
CA ILE A 172 29.49 -7.59 4.35
C ILE A 172 29.60 -8.96 5.04
N GLY A 173 29.08 -10.02 4.41
CA GLY A 173 29.16 -11.38 4.93
C GLY A 173 28.13 -11.76 5.98
N PHE A 174 27.06 -10.95 6.16
CA PHE A 174 25.96 -11.32 7.05
C PHE A 174 25.23 -12.56 6.51
N ARG A 175 25.07 -13.58 7.37
CA ARG A 175 24.43 -14.86 7.03
C ARG A 175 23.19 -15.16 7.88
N GLY A 176 22.80 -14.22 8.75
CA GLY A 176 21.62 -14.36 9.60
C GLY A 176 20.33 -13.89 8.89
N ASP A 177 19.27 -13.82 9.67
CA ASP A 177 17.94 -13.42 9.19
C ASP A 177 17.72 -11.91 9.31
N LEU A 178 17.32 -11.28 8.19
CA LEU A 178 16.84 -9.92 8.18
C LEU A 178 15.32 -9.90 8.38
N SER A 179 14.86 -9.18 9.39
CA SER A 179 13.45 -8.89 9.64
C SER A 179 13.18 -7.40 9.57
N ILE A 180 12.07 -7.05 8.96
CA ILE A 180 11.60 -5.66 8.86
C ILE A 180 10.50 -5.45 9.89
N MET A 181 10.60 -4.39 10.68
CA MET A 181 9.62 -4.04 11.69
C MET A 181 8.32 -3.54 11.05
N ARG A 182 7.20 -3.88 11.67
CA ARG A 182 5.87 -3.41 11.30
C ARG A 182 5.41 -2.27 12.20
N SER A 183 4.46 -1.47 11.72
CA SER A 183 3.83 -0.38 12.49
C SER A 183 3.10 -0.83 13.76
N ASN A 184 2.81 -2.13 13.91
CA ASN A 184 2.18 -2.70 15.11
C ASN A 184 3.18 -3.34 16.09
N GLY A 185 4.49 -3.15 15.90
CA GLY A 185 5.55 -3.70 16.75
C GLY A 185 5.98 -5.14 16.42
N GLY A 186 5.29 -5.81 15.51
CA GLY A 186 5.74 -7.11 15.00
C GLY A 186 6.84 -6.98 13.94
N VAL A 187 7.31 -8.14 13.45
CA VAL A 187 8.30 -8.20 12.36
C VAL A 187 7.75 -8.99 11.17
N MET A 188 8.36 -8.79 10.01
CA MET A 188 8.04 -9.51 8.78
C MET A 188 9.30 -9.75 7.95
N ALA A 189 9.29 -10.77 7.11
CA ALA A 189 10.37 -11.04 6.17
C ALA A 189 10.47 -9.94 5.10
N PRO A 190 11.65 -9.70 4.49
CA PRO A 190 11.87 -8.66 3.49
C PRO A 190 10.92 -8.73 2.29
N ASN A 191 10.63 -9.93 1.79
CA ASN A 191 9.70 -10.12 0.67
C ASN A 191 8.26 -9.70 1.02
N VAL A 192 7.83 -9.88 2.28
CA VAL A 192 6.53 -9.40 2.77
C VAL A 192 6.54 -7.88 2.89
N ALA A 193 7.63 -7.27 3.36
CA ALA A 193 7.78 -5.82 3.41
C ALA A 193 7.72 -5.18 2.00
N ILE A 194 8.31 -5.83 1.01
CA ILE A 194 8.26 -5.39 -0.39
C ILE A 194 6.85 -5.49 -0.96
N SER A 195 6.09 -6.55 -0.65
CA SER A 195 4.72 -6.73 -1.16
C SER A 195 3.67 -5.89 -0.39
N ARG A 196 3.93 -5.61 0.89
CA ARG A 196 3.02 -4.85 1.78
C ARG A 196 3.74 -3.71 2.51
N PRO A 197 4.35 -2.77 1.79
CA PRO A 197 5.12 -1.68 2.38
C PRO A 197 4.28 -0.78 3.30
N VAL A 198 2.97 -0.69 3.10
CA VAL A 198 2.06 0.03 4.00
C VAL A 198 2.12 -0.48 5.45
N ALA A 199 2.49 -1.74 5.67
CA ALA A 199 2.59 -2.31 7.01
C ALA A 199 3.80 -1.80 7.82
N MET A 200 4.74 -1.10 7.20
CA MET A 200 5.94 -0.56 7.86
C MET A 200 5.94 0.99 7.97
N MET A 201 4.82 1.64 7.71
CA MET A 201 4.73 3.11 7.64
C MET A 201 5.34 3.82 8.86
N GLU A 202 5.05 3.33 10.07
CA GLU A 202 5.51 3.91 11.34
C GLU A 202 6.46 2.96 12.09
N SER A 203 7.16 2.09 11.38
CA SER A 203 8.01 1.07 11.99
C SER A 203 9.22 1.65 12.73
N GLY A 204 9.75 2.80 12.30
CA GLY A 204 10.85 3.50 12.98
C GLY A 204 10.45 3.98 14.38
N PRO A 205 9.45 4.88 14.52
CA PRO A 205 8.96 5.35 15.83
C PRO A 205 8.54 4.22 16.76
N VAL A 206 7.82 3.21 16.25
CA VAL A 206 7.39 2.05 17.04
C VAL A 206 8.60 1.26 17.56
N GLY A 207 9.62 1.09 16.72
CA GLY A 207 10.88 0.45 17.13
C GLY A 207 11.58 1.20 18.25
N GLY A 208 11.63 2.54 18.19
CA GLY A 208 12.17 3.40 19.23
C GLY A 208 11.43 3.23 20.56
N ILE A 209 10.11 3.22 20.54
CA ILE A 209 9.27 3.01 21.74
C ILE A 209 9.55 1.64 22.37
N ILE A 210 9.55 0.57 21.58
CA ILE A 210 9.82 -0.79 22.07
C ILE A 210 11.24 -0.90 22.65
N ALA A 211 12.24 -0.37 21.95
CA ALA A 211 13.62 -0.39 22.42
C ALA A 211 13.76 0.38 23.75
N SER A 212 13.14 1.54 23.88
CA SER A 212 13.16 2.34 25.11
C SER A 212 12.53 1.61 26.28
N ALA A 213 11.42 0.89 26.07
CA ALA A 213 10.78 0.07 27.09
C ALA A 213 11.68 -1.10 27.53
N ILE A 214 12.30 -1.81 26.56
CA ILE A 214 13.20 -2.93 26.85
C ILE A 214 14.45 -2.48 27.63
N VAL A 215 15.00 -1.31 27.32
CA VAL A 215 16.17 -0.79 28.03
C VAL A 215 15.80 -0.22 29.40
N GLY A 216 14.66 0.43 29.54
CA GLY A 216 14.21 1.04 30.79
C GLY A 216 13.78 0.02 31.85
N GLN A 217 13.12 -1.05 31.44
CA GLN A 217 12.57 -2.06 32.37
C GLN A 217 13.64 -2.71 33.27
N PRO A 218 14.79 -3.21 32.76
CA PRO A 218 15.83 -3.79 33.61
C PRO A 218 16.51 -2.79 34.55
N LEU A 219 16.42 -1.50 34.22
CA LEU A 219 16.97 -0.39 35.04
C LEU A 219 15.98 0.09 36.12
N GLY A 220 14.80 -0.53 36.21
CA GLY A 220 13.78 -0.21 37.20
C GLY A 220 12.99 1.08 36.89
N TYR A 221 13.03 1.59 35.69
CA TYR A 221 12.21 2.75 35.27
C TYR A 221 10.80 2.31 34.90
N GLU A 222 9.80 2.81 35.66
CA GLU A 222 8.38 2.57 35.35
C GLU A 222 7.85 3.47 34.23
N ASN A 223 8.46 4.65 34.08
CA ASN A 223 8.06 5.65 33.09
C ASN A 223 9.29 6.02 32.23
N VAL A 224 9.14 5.90 30.92
CA VAL A 224 10.20 6.20 29.95
C VAL A 224 9.63 7.12 28.86
N ILE A 225 10.35 8.16 28.51
CA ILE A 225 10.05 9.03 27.36
C ILE A 225 11.05 8.69 26.25
N SER A 226 10.52 8.29 25.10
CA SER A 226 11.32 8.09 23.88
C SER A 226 11.22 9.35 23.02
N VAL A 227 12.38 9.82 22.53
CA VAL A 227 12.47 10.97 21.61
C VAL A 227 13.19 10.48 20.35
N ASP A 228 12.55 10.69 19.18
CA ASP A 228 13.06 10.34 17.86
C ASP A 228 13.35 11.62 17.05
#